data_89a8aa7d73aea9004c4b06a2e0d82aa9
#
_entry.id   89a8aa7d73aea9004c4b06a2e0d82aa9
#
_cell.length_a   1.000
_cell.length_b   1.000
_cell.length_c   1.000
_cell.angle_alpha   90.00
_cell.angle_beta   90.00
_cell.angle_gamma   90.00
#
_symmetry.space_group_name_H-M   'P 1'
#
loop_
_entity.id
_entity.type
_entity.pdbx_description
1 polymer ?
#
loop_
_entity_poly.entity_id
_entity_poly.type
_entity_poly.pdbx_seq_one_letter_code
_entity_poly.pdbx_strand_id
1 'polypeptide(L)' 'MNPKNPLYPSLIAEVFDLLKAAHYNLAPAAAALSVSSSALTKFLHADPHLWAKVNHLRTELGLPHLKWDR' A
#
# COMPACT_ATOMS: atom_id res chain seq x y z
N MET A 1 -3.81 -13.87 15.28
CA MET A 1 -3.40 -13.84 15.29
C MET A 1 -3.60 -13.46 14.97
N ASN A 2 -3.83 -13.30 14.89
CA ASN A 2 -3.64 -13.04 14.70
C ASN A 2 -3.76 -12.51 14.33
N PRO A 3 -4.75 -12.42 13.71
CA PRO A 3 -4.68 -11.94 13.58
C PRO A 3 -4.32 -11.57 13.97
N LYS A 4 -5.15 -11.55 14.38
CA LYS A 4 -4.29 -11.35 14.99
C LYS A 4 -3.11 -11.57 14.50
N ASN A 5 -2.92 -11.26 13.93
CA ASN A 5 -1.74 -11.69 13.24
C ASN A 5 -0.53 -10.91 13.74
N PRO A 6 0.36 -11.52 14.49
CA PRO A 6 1.46 -10.78 15.08
C PRO A 6 2.43 -10.22 14.05
N LEU A 7 2.43 -10.76 12.83
CA LEU A 7 3.32 -10.27 11.79
C LEU A 7 2.74 -9.09 11.03
N TYR A 8 1.51 -8.78 11.29
CA TYR A 8 0.82 -7.75 10.52
C TYR A 8 1.47 -6.37 10.60
N PRO A 9 1.87 -5.87 11.79
CA PRO A 9 2.52 -4.56 11.85
C PRO A 9 3.84 -4.52 11.07
N SER A 10 4.61 -5.61 11.11
CA SER A 10 5.85 -5.69 10.34
C SER A 10 5.59 -5.67 8.85
N LEU A 11 4.53 -6.34 8.40
CA LEU A 11 4.17 -6.35 7.00
C LEU A 11 3.77 -4.95 6.53
N ILE A 12 3.01 -4.23 7.35
CA ILE A 12 2.62 -2.87 7.01
C ILE A 12 3.85 -1.99 6.87
N ALA A 13 4.79 -2.09 7.81
CA ALA A 13 6.00 -1.29 7.76
C ALA A 13 6.80 -1.60 6.49
N GLU A 14 6.91 -2.87 6.15
CA GLU A 14 7.63 -3.28 4.94
C GLU A 14 6.96 -2.74 3.69
N VAL A 15 5.64 -2.81 3.63
CA VAL A 15 4.90 -2.31 2.47
C VAL A 15 5.13 -0.80 2.31
N PHE A 16 5.09 -0.05 3.41
CA PHE A 16 5.31 1.39 3.31
C PHE A 16 6.76 1.73 2.99
N ASP A 17 7.71 0.93 3.46
CA ASP A 17 9.11 1.12 3.08
C ASP A 17 9.29 0.95 1.58
N LEU A 18 8.66 -0.08 1.02
CA LEU A 18 8.74 -0.32 -0.42
C LEU A 18 8.01 0.76 -1.21
N LEU A 19 6.87 1.21 -0.70
CA LEU A 19 6.15 2.31 -1.34
C LEU A 19 6.98 3.57 -1.34
N LYS A 20 7.63 3.87 -0.24
CA LYS A 20 8.46 5.05 -0.15
C LYS A 20 9.62 4.97 -1.14
N ALA A 21 10.26 3.82 -1.24
CA ALA A 21 11.34 3.62 -2.19
C ALA A 21 10.86 3.75 -3.63
N ALA A 22 9.61 3.41 -3.89
CA ALA A 22 9.00 3.49 -5.21
C ALA A 22 8.30 4.84 -5.45
N HIS A 23 8.50 5.80 -4.55
CA HIS A 23 7.84 7.11 -4.62
C HIS A 23 6.32 6.96 -4.63
N TYR A 24 5.82 6.01 -3.88
CA TYR A 24 4.38 5.71 -3.74
C TYR A 24 3.70 5.34 -5.05
N ASN A 25 4.49 4.85 -6.02
CA ASN A 25 3.93 4.21 -7.21
C ASN A 25 3.68 2.74 -6.91
N LEU A 26 2.49 2.25 -7.25
CA LEU A 26 2.13 0.89 -6.88
C LEU A 26 2.82 -0.18 -7.72
N ALA A 27 3.03 0.08 -8.99
CA ALA A 27 3.59 -0.95 -9.86
C ALA A 27 4.96 -1.45 -9.40
N PRO A 28 5.96 -0.58 -9.16
CA PRO A 28 7.25 -1.08 -8.70
C PRO A 28 7.17 -1.65 -7.28
N ALA A 29 6.33 -1.09 -6.41
CA ALA A 29 6.19 -1.63 -5.06
C ALA A 29 5.58 -3.02 -5.10
N ALA A 30 4.55 -3.22 -5.93
CA ALA A 30 3.92 -4.52 -6.08
C ALA A 30 4.91 -5.54 -6.64
N ALA A 31 5.71 -5.13 -7.61
CA ALA A 31 6.73 -6.01 -8.17
C ALA A 31 7.72 -6.46 -7.10
N ALA A 32 8.12 -5.53 -6.23
CA ALA A 32 9.05 -5.86 -5.14
C ALA A 32 8.43 -6.85 -4.16
N LEU A 33 7.10 -6.82 -4.02
CA LEU A 33 6.38 -7.74 -3.14
C LEU A 33 5.95 -9.02 -3.85
N SER A 34 6.24 -9.12 -5.13
CA SER A 34 5.87 -10.27 -5.97
C SER A 34 4.36 -10.45 -6.06
N VAL A 35 3.63 -9.34 -6.11
CA VAL A 35 2.18 -9.34 -6.27
C VAL A 35 1.80 -8.39 -7.40
N SER A 36 0.55 -8.47 -7.84
CA SER A 36 0.08 -7.54 -8.86
C SER A 36 -0.27 -6.21 -8.23
N SER A 37 -0.31 -5.16 -9.05
CA SER A 37 -0.74 -3.85 -8.57
C SER A 37 -2.16 -3.91 -8.02
N SER A 38 -3.02 -4.70 -8.66
CA SER A 38 -4.39 -4.87 -8.17
C SER A 38 -4.42 -5.49 -6.79
N ALA A 39 -3.57 -6.49 -6.55
CA ALA A 39 -3.51 -7.15 -5.26
C ALA A 39 -3.04 -6.17 -4.18
N LEU A 40 -2.02 -5.36 -4.50
CA LEU A 40 -1.54 -4.37 -3.55
C LEU A 40 -2.60 -3.32 -3.27
N THR A 41 -3.31 -2.87 -4.30
CA THR A 41 -4.39 -1.90 -4.12
C THR A 41 -5.46 -2.47 -3.20
N LYS A 42 -5.82 -3.73 -3.42
CA LYS A 42 -6.83 -4.40 -2.61
C LYS A 42 -6.38 -4.49 -1.14
N PHE A 43 -5.11 -4.82 -0.94
CA PHE A 43 -4.56 -4.90 0.41
C PHE A 43 -4.69 -3.55 1.13
N LEU A 44 -4.32 -2.48 0.45
CA LEU A 44 -4.37 -1.14 1.04
C LEU A 44 -5.81 -0.71 1.27
N HIS A 45 -6.70 -1.03 0.35
CA HIS A 45 -8.10 -0.63 0.46
C HIS A 45 -8.81 -1.35 1.59
N ALA A 46 -8.34 -2.54 1.96
CA ALA A 46 -8.96 -3.31 3.02
C ALA A 46 -8.85 -2.61 4.39
N ASP A 47 -7.88 -1.70 4.53
CA ASP A 47 -7.72 -0.95 5.76
C ASP A 47 -7.87 0.53 5.45
N PRO A 48 -8.94 1.19 5.97
CA PRO A 48 -9.17 2.60 5.65
C PRO A 48 -8.02 3.50 6.07
N HIS A 49 -7.30 3.16 7.15
CA HIS A 49 -6.17 3.98 7.59
C HIS A 49 -5.03 3.90 6.60
N LEU A 50 -4.75 2.71 6.09
CA LEU A 50 -3.69 2.55 5.09
C LEU A 50 -4.06 3.27 3.80
N TRP A 51 -5.31 3.12 3.39
CA TRP A 51 -5.81 3.73 2.16
C TRP A 51 -5.67 5.25 2.22
N ALA A 52 -6.13 5.84 3.33
CA ALA A 52 -6.07 7.27 3.51
C ALA A 52 -4.62 7.76 3.54
N LYS A 53 -3.74 7.03 4.24
CA LYS A 53 -2.35 7.43 4.36
C LYS A 53 -1.64 7.40 3.01
N VAL A 54 -1.83 6.33 2.25
CA VAL A 54 -1.19 6.22 0.94
C VAL A 54 -1.67 7.33 0.01
N ASN A 55 -2.98 7.57 0.00
CA ASN A 55 -3.51 8.61 -0.87
C ASN A 55 -3.03 10.00 -0.46
N HIS A 56 -2.91 10.24 0.84
CA HIS A 56 -2.39 11.51 1.32
C HIS A 56 -0.95 11.71 0.86
N LEU A 57 -0.12 10.67 0.99
CA LEU A 57 1.28 10.77 0.59
C LEU A 57 1.42 10.93 -0.93
N ARG A 58 0.57 10.24 -1.68
CA ARG A 58 0.59 10.39 -3.13
C ARG A 58 0.21 11.82 -3.53
N THR A 59 -0.78 12.39 -2.85
CA THR A 59 -1.19 13.77 -3.12
C THR A 59 -0.04 14.74 -2.85
N GLU A 60 0.71 14.51 -1.79
CA GLU A 60 1.85 15.37 -1.47
C GLU A 60 2.93 15.31 -2.53
N LEU A 61 3.01 14.21 -3.25
CA LEU A 61 3.98 14.05 -4.33
C LEU A 61 3.43 14.48 -5.68
N GLY A 62 2.20 14.98 -5.72
CA GLY A 62 1.58 15.38 -6.96
C GLY A 62 0.99 14.24 -7.76
N LEU A 63 0.84 13.07 -7.14
CA LEU A 63 0.25 11.92 -7.80
C LEU A 63 -1.25 11.88 -7.56
N PRO A 64 -2.03 11.32 -8.49
CA PRO A 64 -3.47 11.23 -8.28
C PRO A 64 -3.79 10.20 -7.19
N HIS A 65 -4.95 10.36 -6.57
CA HIS A 65 -5.42 9.38 -5.61
C HIS A 65 -5.61 8.03 -6.27
N LEU A 66 -5.37 6.98 -5.50
CA LEU A 66 -5.68 5.64 -5.97
C LEU A 66 -7.18 5.48 -6.09
N LYS A 67 -7.60 4.74 -7.10
CA LYS A 67 -9.01 4.46 -7.31
C LYS A 67 -9.32 3.05 -6.92
N TRP A 68 -10.50 2.85 -6.36
CA TRP A 68 -10.98 1.52 -6.06
C TRP A 68 -12.10 1.19 -7.01
N ASP A 69 -11.80 0.28 -7.92
CA ASP A 69 -12.73 -0.07 -8.96
C ASP A 69 -13.28 -1.39 -8.67
N ARG A 70 -14.34 -1.55 -8.02
CA ARG A 70 -14.74 -2.85 -7.69
C ARG A 70 -15.92 -3.31 -8.21
#